data_31f534e6ff980365600a3b89a6e29b24
#
_entry.id   31f534e6ff980365600a3b89a6e29b24
#
_cell.length_a   1.000
_cell.length_b   1.000
_cell.length_c   1.000
_cell.angle_alpha   90.00
_cell.angle_beta   90.00
_cell.angle_gamma   90.00
#
_symmetry.space_group_name_H-M   'P 1'
#
loop_
_entity.id
_entity.type
_entity.pdbx_description
1 polymer ?
#
loop_
_entity_poly.entity_id
_entity_poly.type
_entity_poly.pdbx_seq_one_letter_code
_entity_poly.pdbx_strand_id
1 'polypeptide(L)'
;MSGIIWLTPKLTKRAHGKHRLVRAALLSFSTTLGAMVFSTPLACYYFGTLSIVSLLSNLLCLWLVSVVFALGLLSVLIAAAVPQFGAACAFVPALGIRAVLAIAGLLEELPFHAIYFNTAFSVAWLAYVYAIFITCALAKRGKYRYFAAVGLSVLSLFAAAKVNALHYEQGGLNVVALDVGQGESVLLISEGHAALVDCGSKNSYIDAGAIAADYLRSAGATLDSVVLTHYHEDHANGLAALFARVDVDTIYLADIDAGEGDRDEVEALAERYGVNIHYVTEVTDVENGASTMSIYPPLGDKGANELGLTILCSLGDFDTLITGDMD
;
A
#
# COMPACT_ATOMS: atom_id res chain seq x y z
N MET A 1 -19.14 -11.30 -11.85
CA MET A 1 -19.86 -12.26 -12.71
C MET A 1 -20.34 -11.60 -14.02
N SER A 2 -21.07 -10.48 -14.01
CA SER A 2 -21.61 -9.83 -15.23
C SER A 2 -20.58 -9.55 -16.32
N GLY A 3 -19.39 -9.07 -15.97
CA GLY A 3 -18.32 -8.79 -16.93
C GLY A 3 -17.77 -10.03 -17.61
N ILE A 4 -17.62 -11.12 -16.87
CA ILE A 4 -17.17 -12.40 -17.43
C ILE A 4 -18.21 -12.92 -18.46
N ILE A 5 -19.48 -12.87 -18.11
CA ILE A 5 -20.56 -13.39 -18.96
C ILE A 5 -20.74 -12.52 -20.22
N TRP A 6 -20.66 -11.20 -20.08
CA TRP A 6 -20.98 -10.27 -21.16
C TRP A 6 -19.78 -9.88 -22.03
N LEU A 7 -18.61 -9.63 -21.42
CA LEU A 7 -17.43 -9.07 -22.09
C LEU A 7 -16.49 -10.17 -22.60
N THR A 8 -16.24 -11.22 -21.81
CA THR A 8 -15.30 -12.29 -22.18
C THR A 8 -15.65 -12.96 -23.52
N PRO A 9 -16.91 -13.34 -23.84
CA PRO A 9 -17.24 -13.93 -25.13
C PRO A 9 -16.96 -13.00 -26.31
N LYS A 10 -17.09 -11.69 -26.14
CA LYS A 10 -16.80 -10.70 -27.21
C LYS A 10 -15.31 -10.56 -27.46
N LEU A 11 -14.48 -10.65 -26.41
CA LEU A 11 -13.02 -10.57 -26.51
C LEU A 11 -12.43 -11.85 -27.09
N THR A 12 -12.98 -13.01 -26.74
CA THR A 12 -12.47 -14.34 -27.14
C THR A 12 -12.86 -14.76 -28.55
N LYS A 13 -13.85 -14.12 -29.18
CA LYS A 13 -14.20 -14.39 -30.59
C LYS A 13 -13.01 -14.34 -31.56
N ARG A 14 -11.99 -13.51 -31.24
CA ARG A 14 -10.76 -13.36 -32.03
C ARG A 14 -9.71 -14.44 -31.77
N ALA A 15 -9.91 -15.28 -30.73
CA ALA A 15 -8.98 -16.35 -30.36
C ALA A 15 -9.18 -17.66 -31.17
N HIS A 16 -10.26 -17.76 -31.98
CA HIS A 16 -10.50 -18.92 -32.81
C HIS A 16 -9.42 -19.06 -33.90
N GLY A 17 -8.92 -20.28 -34.12
CA GLY A 17 -7.89 -20.58 -35.11
C GLY A 17 -6.45 -20.29 -34.69
N LYS A 18 -6.17 -19.81 -33.47
CA LYS A 18 -4.83 -19.57 -32.95
C LYS A 18 -4.21 -20.82 -32.29
N HIS A 19 -2.87 -20.84 -32.19
CA HIS A 19 -2.14 -21.90 -31.48
C HIS A 19 -2.67 -22.08 -30.07
N ARG A 20 -2.65 -23.33 -29.53
CA ARG A 20 -3.26 -23.72 -28.27
C ARG A 20 -2.82 -22.82 -27.08
N LEU A 21 -1.51 -22.50 -26.98
CA LEU A 21 -0.96 -21.65 -25.92
C LEU A 21 -1.44 -20.19 -26.05
N VAL A 22 -1.42 -19.62 -27.25
CA VAL A 22 -1.91 -18.27 -27.54
C VAL A 22 -3.40 -18.15 -27.22
N ARG A 23 -4.16 -19.18 -27.54
CA ARG A 23 -5.59 -19.23 -27.22
C ARG A 23 -5.82 -19.27 -25.72
N ALA A 24 -5.08 -20.09 -24.99
CA ALA A 24 -5.18 -20.17 -23.52
C ALA A 24 -4.83 -18.82 -22.87
N ALA A 25 -3.74 -18.18 -23.29
CA ALA A 25 -3.36 -16.85 -22.81
C ALA A 25 -4.42 -15.78 -23.10
N LEU A 26 -4.98 -15.75 -24.32
CA LEU A 26 -6.05 -14.81 -24.68
C LEU A 26 -7.34 -15.06 -23.89
N LEU A 27 -7.66 -16.32 -23.60
CA LEU A 27 -8.82 -16.67 -22.76
C LEU A 27 -8.62 -16.19 -21.34
N SER A 28 -7.47 -16.49 -20.72
CA SER A 28 -7.12 -16.04 -19.37
C SER A 28 -7.16 -14.51 -19.27
N PHE A 29 -6.47 -13.80 -20.18
CA PHE A 29 -6.47 -12.35 -20.25
C PHE A 29 -7.88 -11.76 -20.40
N SER A 30 -8.68 -12.30 -21.31
CA SER A 30 -10.05 -11.82 -21.57
C SER A 30 -10.97 -12.04 -20.39
N THR A 31 -10.80 -13.15 -19.66
CA THR A 31 -11.60 -13.47 -18.47
C THR A 31 -11.23 -12.54 -17.31
N THR A 32 -9.95 -12.34 -17.07
CA THR A 32 -9.45 -11.40 -16.05
C THR A 32 -9.92 -9.97 -16.35
N LEU A 33 -9.72 -9.50 -17.58
CA LEU A 33 -10.18 -8.17 -17.98
C LEU A 33 -11.71 -8.02 -17.83
N GLY A 34 -12.47 -9.05 -18.23
CA GLY A 34 -13.92 -9.08 -18.07
C GLY A 34 -14.36 -9.02 -16.61
N ALA A 35 -13.64 -9.66 -15.70
CA ALA A 35 -13.89 -9.57 -14.27
C ALA A 35 -13.55 -8.17 -13.76
N MET A 36 -12.37 -7.66 -14.07
CA MET A 36 -11.84 -6.39 -13.56
C MET A 36 -12.72 -5.20 -13.95
N VAL A 37 -13.19 -5.08 -15.18
CA VAL A 37 -13.96 -3.91 -15.64
C VAL A 37 -15.15 -3.59 -14.74
N PHE A 38 -15.80 -4.58 -14.15
CA PHE A 38 -16.96 -4.37 -13.29
C PHE A 38 -16.62 -4.40 -11.79
N SER A 39 -15.51 -5.02 -11.38
CA SER A 39 -15.10 -5.07 -9.99
C SER A 39 -14.17 -3.90 -9.60
N THR A 40 -13.46 -3.30 -10.55
CA THR A 40 -12.49 -2.23 -10.28
C THR A 40 -13.07 -1.06 -9.48
N PRO A 41 -14.23 -0.46 -9.83
CA PRO A 41 -14.75 0.67 -9.05
C PRO A 41 -15.00 0.29 -7.58
N LEU A 42 -15.50 -0.93 -7.36
CA LEU A 42 -15.78 -1.45 -6.03
C LEU A 42 -14.48 -1.77 -5.28
N ALA A 43 -13.51 -2.38 -5.97
CA ALA A 43 -12.19 -2.66 -5.40
C ALA A 43 -11.46 -1.37 -5.00
N CYS A 44 -11.47 -0.36 -5.85
CA CYS A 44 -10.88 0.95 -5.53
C CYS A 44 -11.57 1.64 -4.35
N TYR A 45 -12.90 1.49 -4.24
CA TYR A 45 -13.65 2.04 -3.13
C TYR A 45 -13.33 1.37 -1.79
N TYR A 46 -13.24 0.01 -1.76
CA TYR A 46 -13.03 -0.73 -0.51
C TYR A 46 -11.56 -0.90 -0.13
N PHE A 47 -10.67 -1.03 -1.12
CA PHE A 47 -9.25 -1.34 -0.88
C PHE A 47 -8.32 -0.15 -1.17
N GLY A 48 -8.84 0.96 -1.70
CA GLY A 48 -8.03 2.13 -2.01
C GLY A 48 -6.96 1.91 -3.09
N THR A 49 -6.91 0.73 -3.72
CA THR A 49 -5.84 0.37 -4.67
C THR A 49 -6.35 -0.33 -5.91
N LEU A 50 -5.63 -0.16 -7.03
CA LEU A 50 -5.81 -0.91 -8.27
C LEU A 50 -4.47 -1.45 -8.74
N SER A 51 -4.27 -2.76 -8.66
CA SER A 51 -3.07 -3.40 -9.20
C SER A 51 -3.10 -3.43 -10.72
N ILE A 52 -2.19 -2.71 -11.37
CA ILE A 52 -2.02 -2.71 -12.83
C ILE A 52 -1.44 -4.05 -13.29
N VAL A 53 -0.54 -4.62 -12.49
CA VAL A 53 0.12 -5.89 -12.80
C VAL A 53 -0.76 -7.12 -12.60
N SER A 54 -1.98 -6.95 -12.07
CA SER A 54 -2.89 -8.07 -11.79
C SER A 54 -3.24 -8.91 -13.04
N LEU A 55 -3.30 -8.30 -14.23
CA LEU A 55 -3.50 -9.03 -15.48
C LEU A 55 -2.32 -9.98 -15.77
N LEU A 56 -1.09 -9.52 -15.54
CA LEU A 56 0.12 -10.30 -15.71
C LEU A 56 0.27 -11.35 -14.60
N SER A 57 0.04 -10.97 -13.36
CA SER A 57 0.02 -11.86 -12.21
C SER A 57 -0.94 -13.03 -12.40
N ASN A 58 -2.18 -12.76 -12.82
CA ASN A 58 -3.15 -13.82 -13.11
C ASN A 58 -2.71 -14.75 -14.25
N LEU A 59 -2.08 -14.20 -15.30
CA LEU A 59 -1.57 -15.02 -16.39
C LEU A 59 -0.43 -15.95 -15.93
N LEU A 60 0.44 -15.48 -15.06
CA LEU A 60 1.61 -16.23 -14.57
C LEU A 60 1.25 -17.19 -13.43
N CYS A 61 0.42 -16.74 -12.48
CA CYS A 61 0.20 -17.45 -11.22
C CYS A 61 -1.05 -18.35 -11.21
N LEU A 62 -2.13 -18.00 -11.94
CA LEU A 62 -3.43 -18.69 -11.77
C LEU A 62 -3.36 -20.19 -12.05
N TRP A 63 -2.64 -20.60 -13.10
CA TRP A 63 -2.45 -22.02 -13.42
C TRP A 63 -1.58 -22.72 -12.37
N LEU A 64 -0.53 -22.06 -11.86
CA LEU A 64 0.36 -22.58 -10.84
C LEU A 64 -0.38 -22.75 -9.51
N VAL A 65 -1.16 -21.77 -9.09
CA VAL A 65 -2.02 -21.83 -7.90
C VAL A 65 -3.00 -23.00 -8.00
N SER A 66 -3.59 -23.25 -9.18
CA SER A 66 -4.51 -24.37 -9.40
C SER A 66 -3.80 -25.73 -9.20
N VAL A 67 -2.57 -25.87 -9.70
CA VAL A 67 -1.75 -27.08 -9.52
C VAL A 67 -1.35 -27.24 -8.06
N VAL A 68 -0.88 -26.17 -7.41
CA VAL A 68 -0.50 -26.15 -5.99
C VAL A 68 -1.68 -26.57 -5.11
N PHE A 69 -2.87 -26.03 -5.38
CA PHE A 69 -4.07 -26.40 -4.65
C PHE A 69 -4.41 -27.90 -4.78
N ALA A 70 -4.40 -28.42 -6.02
CA ALA A 70 -4.71 -29.83 -6.28
C ALA A 70 -3.70 -30.78 -5.60
N LEU A 71 -2.39 -30.47 -5.72
CA LEU A 71 -1.33 -31.27 -5.10
C LEU A 71 -1.33 -31.13 -3.57
N GLY A 72 -1.62 -29.92 -3.05
CA GLY A 72 -1.76 -29.70 -1.62
C GLY A 72 -2.90 -30.51 -1.02
N LEU A 73 -4.07 -30.47 -1.66
CA LEU A 73 -5.22 -31.28 -1.23
C LEU A 73 -4.90 -32.79 -1.25
N LEU A 74 -4.26 -33.25 -2.33
CA LEU A 74 -3.84 -34.64 -2.43
C LEU A 74 -2.85 -35.02 -1.30
N SER A 75 -1.88 -34.14 -1.00
CA SER A 75 -0.91 -34.36 0.09
C SER A 75 -1.61 -34.48 1.46
N VAL A 76 -2.62 -33.67 1.72
CA VAL A 76 -3.43 -33.73 2.96
C VAL A 76 -4.21 -35.04 3.04
N LEU A 77 -4.83 -35.49 1.94
CA LEU A 77 -5.56 -36.75 1.89
C LEU A 77 -4.65 -37.96 2.12
N ILE A 78 -3.43 -37.93 1.54
CA ILE A 78 -2.42 -38.97 1.78
C ILE A 78 -1.93 -38.93 3.23
N ALA A 79 -1.71 -37.74 3.79
CA ALA A 79 -1.27 -37.57 5.18
C ALA A 79 -2.29 -38.11 6.20
N ALA A 80 -3.56 -38.04 5.89
CA ALA A 80 -4.61 -38.59 6.72
C ALA A 80 -4.53 -40.12 6.85
N ALA A 81 -3.99 -40.82 5.81
CA ALA A 81 -3.78 -42.25 5.83
C ALA A 81 -2.35 -42.61 6.28
N VAL A 82 -1.33 -41.93 5.78
CA VAL A 82 0.10 -42.19 6.05
C VAL A 82 0.83 -40.83 6.22
N PRO A 83 0.98 -40.32 7.47
CA PRO A 83 1.48 -38.97 7.74
C PRO A 83 2.84 -38.65 7.10
N GLN A 84 3.81 -39.63 7.18
CA GLN A 84 5.15 -39.43 6.64
C GLN A 84 5.15 -39.27 5.11
N PHE A 85 4.31 -40.04 4.41
CA PHE A 85 4.14 -39.94 2.96
C PHE A 85 3.46 -38.64 2.54
N GLY A 86 2.44 -38.23 3.28
CA GLY A 86 1.76 -36.94 3.05
C GLY A 86 2.72 -35.77 3.22
N ALA A 87 3.55 -35.77 4.25
CA ALA A 87 4.58 -34.76 4.47
C ALA A 87 5.61 -34.70 3.32
N ALA A 88 6.07 -35.87 2.82
CA ALA A 88 6.96 -35.90 1.66
C ALA A 88 6.29 -35.36 0.38
N CYS A 89 5.02 -35.70 0.16
CA CYS A 89 4.24 -35.15 -0.98
C CYS A 89 4.01 -33.65 -0.91
N ALA A 90 3.95 -33.06 0.30
CA ALA A 90 3.76 -31.63 0.52
C ALA A 90 4.96 -30.77 0.03
N PHE A 91 6.12 -31.35 -0.21
CA PHE A 91 7.30 -30.63 -0.72
C PHE A 91 7.02 -29.95 -2.08
N VAL A 92 6.32 -30.64 -2.99
CA VAL A 92 6.04 -30.09 -4.34
C VAL A 92 5.10 -28.88 -4.29
N PRO A 93 3.93 -28.93 -3.63
CA PRO A 93 3.09 -27.73 -3.49
C PRO A 93 3.78 -26.62 -2.69
N ALA A 94 4.61 -26.92 -1.69
CA ALA A 94 5.38 -25.92 -0.97
C ALA A 94 6.37 -25.16 -1.89
N LEU A 95 7.04 -25.86 -2.79
CA LEU A 95 7.88 -25.22 -3.82
C LEU A 95 7.05 -24.35 -4.76
N GLY A 96 5.87 -24.81 -5.14
CA GLY A 96 4.93 -24.04 -5.95
C GLY A 96 4.46 -22.75 -5.25
N ILE A 97 4.19 -22.80 -3.94
CA ILE A 97 3.86 -21.60 -3.14
C ILE A 97 5.02 -20.61 -3.16
N ARG A 98 6.24 -21.07 -2.92
CA ARG A 98 7.44 -20.20 -2.98
C ARG A 98 7.61 -19.55 -4.35
N ALA A 99 7.34 -20.28 -5.43
CA ALA A 99 7.39 -19.74 -6.78
C ALA A 99 6.32 -18.66 -7.01
N VAL A 100 5.08 -18.84 -6.50
CA VAL A 100 4.01 -17.83 -6.56
C VAL A 100 4.41 -16.58 -5.79
N LEU A 101 4.94 -16.74 -4.57
CA LEU A 101 5.40 -15.61 -3.74
C LEU A 101 6.56 -14.86 -4.40
N ALA A 102 7.53 -15.57 -4.98
CA ALA A 102 8.64 -14.94 -5.71
C ALA A 102 8.16 -14.15 -6.94
N ILE A 103 7.20 -14.69 -7.71
CA ILE A 103 6.60 -13.97 -8.85
C ILE A 103 5.85 -12.74 -8.36
N ALA A 104 5.11 -12.83 -7.24
CA ALA A 104 4.38 -11.70 -6.67
C ALA A 104 5.34 -10.59 -6.22
N GLY A 105 6.42 -10.93 -5.51
CA GLY A 105 7.46 -10.00 -5.08
C GLY A 105 8.12 -9.28 -6.27
N LEU A 106 8.53 -10.03 -7.31
CA LEU A 106 9.09 -9.43 -8.53
C LEU A 106 8.13 -8.48 -9.25
N LEU A 107 6.81 -8.74 -9.19
CA LEU A 107 5.81 -7.87 -9.79
C LEU A 107 5.54 -6.64 -8.92
N GLU A 108 5.72 -6.73 -7.61
CA GLU A 108 5.60 -5.60 -6.68
C GLU A 108 6.74 -4.60 -6.83
N GLU A 109 7.96 -5.06 -7.16
CA GLU A 109 9.12 -4.19 -7.43
C GLU A 109 8.98 -3.37 -8.72
N LEU A 110 8.01 -3.68 -9.59
CA LEU A 110 7.82 -2.94 -10.83
C LEU A 110 7.31 -1.52 -10.54
N PRO A 111 7.90 -0.48 -11.16
CA PRO A 111 7.37 0.87 -11.05
C PRO A 111 5.93 0.90 -11.57
N PHE A 112 5.06 1.62 -10.87
CA PHE A 112 3.62 1.71 -11.20
C PHE A 112 2.86 0.36 -11.16
N HIS A 113 3.27 -0.57 -10.29
CA HIS A 113 2.57 -1.85 -10.11
C HIS A 113 1.11 -1.67 -9.63
N ALA A 114 0.81 -0.57 -8.93
CA ALA A 114 -0.51 -0.21 -8.44
C ALA A 114 -0.80 1.29 -8.59
N ILE A 115 -2.08 1.64 -8.60
CA ILE A 115 -2.59 3.01 -8.48
C ILE A 115 -3.31 3.09 -7.14
N TYR A 116 -2.96 4.08 -6.33
CA TYR A 116 -3.56 4.31 -5.02
C TYR A 116 -4.67 5.36 -5.14
N PHE A 117 -5.85 5.06 -4.57
CA PHE A 117 -7.08 5.87 -4.67
C PHE A 117 -7.39 6.63 -3.38
N ASN A 118 -6.36 7.11 -2.68
CA ASN A 118 -6.46 7.92 -1.46
C ASN A 118 -6.68 9.40 -1.77
N THR A 119 -6.71 9.78 -3.04
CA THR A 119 -6.84 11.18 -3.44
C THR A 119 -8.03 11.38 -4.37
N ALA A 120 -8.60 12.59 -4.33
CA ALA A 120 -9.70 12.98 -5.23
C ALA A 120 -9.30 12.90 -6.72
N PHE A 121 -8.02 13.13 -7.04
CA PHE A 121 -7.49 13.05 -8.41
C PHE A 121 -7.55 11.63 -8.96
N SER A 122 -7.21 10.63 -8.16
CA SER A 122 -7.27 9.21 -8.56
C SER A 122 -8.71 8.77 -8.83
N VAL A 123 -9.64 9.17 -7.97
CA VAL A 123 -11.07 8.89 -8.13
C VAL A 123 -11.63 9.57 -9.39
N ALA A 124 -11.29 10.85 -9.62
CA ALA A 124 -11.68 11.59 -10.80
C ALA A 124 -11.13 10.96 -12.09
N TRP A 125 -9.88 10.51 -12.07
CA TRP A 125 -9.28 9.76 -13.19
C TRP A 125 -10.04 8.48 -13.49
N LEU A 126 -10.41 7.69 -12.50
CA LEU A 126 -11.18 6.46 -12.72
C LEU A 126 -12.54 6.76 -13.37
N ALA A 127 -13.27 7.75 -12.87
CA ALA A 127 -14.54 8.18 -13.45
C ALA A 127 -14.36 8.63 -14.92
N TYR A 128 -13.32 9.39 -15.22
CA TYR A 128 -12.96 9.82 -16.57
C TYR A 128 -12.67 8.65 -17.50
N VAL A 129 -11.91 7.64 -17.07
CA VAL A 129 -11.63 6.42 -17.84
C VAL A 129 -12.93 5.70 -18.20
N TYR A 130 -13.83 5.52 -17.25
CA TYR A 130 -15.13 4.89 -17.53
C TYR A 130 -15.95 5.72 -18.52
N ALA A 131 -15.99 7.06 -18.36
CA ALA A 131 -16.70 7.96 -19.28
C ALA A 131 -16.17 7.85 -20.71
N ILE A 132 -14.84 7.83 -20.91
CA ILE A 132 -14.22 7.66 -22.23
C ILE A 132 -14.63 6.31 -22.85
N PHE A 133 -14.52 5.20 -22.10
CA PHE A 133 -14.87 3.89 -22.66
C PHE A 133 -16.36 3.74 -22.98
N ILE A 134 -17.25 4.31 -22.16
CA ILE A 134 -18.68 4.37 -22.42
C ILE A 134 -18.95 5.19 -23.69
N THR A 135 -18.34 6.37 -23.81
CA THR A 135 -18.49 7.24 -24.99
C THR A 135 -18.00 6.53 -26.27
N CYS A 136 -16.84 5.87 -26.19
CA CYS A 136 -16.32 5.05 -27.29
C CYS A 136 -17.25 3.88 -27.66
N ALA A 137 -17.92 3.27 -26.70
CA ALA A 137 -18.87 2.19 -26.94
C ALA A 137 -20.13 2.70 -27.64
N LEU A 138 -20.65 3.87 -27.24
CA LEU A 138 -21.85 4.49 -27.80
C LEU A 138 -21.62 5.08 -29.19
N ALA A 139 -20.47 5.70 -29.46
CA ALA A 139 -20.17 6.39 -30.72
C ALA A 139 -20.16 5.51 -31.95
N LYS A 140 -20.01 4.19 -31.80
CA LYS A 140 -20.04 3.14 -32.85
C LYS A 140 -19.16 3.38 -34.10
N ARG A 141 -18.40 4.48 -34.17
CA ARG A 141 -17.55 4.90 -35.30
C ARG A 141 -16.06 4.86 -34.94
N GLY A 142 -15.18 4.54 -35.91
CA GLY A 142 -13.72 4.57 -35.80
C GLY A 142 -13.09 3.23 -35.45
N LYS A 143 -12.19 2.75 -36.32
CA LYS A 143 -11.47 1.47 -36.14
C LYS A 143 -10.53 1.48 -34.92
N TYR A 144 -9.96 2.65 -34.61
CA TYR A 144 -8.93 2.81 -33.59
C TYR A 144 -9.43 3.47 -32.26
N ARG A 145 -10.76 3.65 -32.11
CA ARG A 145 -11.34 4.34 -30.96
C ARG A 145 -10.91 3.79 -29.60
N TYR A 146 -10.81 2.48 -29.47
CA TYR A 146 -10.39 1.85 -28.22
C TYR A 146 -8.89 2.02 -27.97
N PHE A 147 -8.05 2.05 -29.01
CA PHE A 147 -6.64 2.40 -28.85
C PHE A 147 -6.46 3.86 -28.40
N ALA A 148 -7.23 4.77 -28.98
CA ALA A 148 -7.26 6.15 -28.55
C ALA A 148 -7.76 6.29 -27.08
N ALA A 149 -8.81 5.54 -26.71
CA ALA A 149 -9.30 5.52 -25.34
C ALA A 149 -8.23 5.04 -24.34
N VAL A 150 -7.53 3.96 -24.65
CA VAL A 150 -6.42 3.46 -23.83
C VAL A 150 -5.30 4.50 -23.73
N GLY A 151 -4.87 5.07 -24.87
CA GLY A 151 -3.81 6.09 -24.91
C GLY A 151 -4.18 7.34 -24.07
N LEU A 152 -5.42 7.82 -24.22
CA LEU A 152 -5.91 8.95 -23.43
C LEU A 152 -6.01 8.62 -21.92
N SER A 153 -6.43 7.39 -21.59
CA SER A 153 -6.49 6.95 -20.19
C SER A 153 -5.11 6.89 -19.55
N VAL A 154 -4.12 6.35 -20.27
CA VAL A 154 -2.72 6.30 -19.78
C VAL A 154 -2.14 7.71 -19.66
N LEU A 155 -2.32 8.57 -20.67
CA LEU A 155 -1.81 9.94 -20.63
C LEU A 155 -2.46 10.73 -19.48
N SER A 156 -3.76 10.60 -19.28
CA SER A 156 -4.46 11.26 -18.18
C SER A 156 -4.08 10.71 -16.81
N LEU A 157 -3.66 9.44 -16.70
CA LEU A 157 -3.12 8.88 -15.46
C LEU A 157 -1.84 9.60 -15.06
N PHE A 158 -0.88 9.74 -15.99
CA PHE A 158 0.36 10.47 -15.72
C PHE A 158 0.08 11.93 -15.36
N ALA A 159 -0.88 12.58 -16.05
CA ALA A 159 -1.28 13.94 -15.73
C ALA A 159 -1.88 14.05 -14.31
N ALA A 160 -2.79 13.14 -13.95
CA ALA A 160 -3.39 13.11 -12.62
C ALA A 160 -2.34 12.85 -11.52
N ALA A 161 -1.45 11.90 -11.73
CA ALA A 161 -0.36 11.60 -10.80
C ALA A 161 0.58 12.82 -10.62
N LYS A 162 0.95 13.50 -11.74
CA LYS A 162 1.81 14.69 -11.64
C LYS A 162 1.09 15.87 -10.97
N VAL A 163 -0.19 16.11 -11.25
CA VAL A 163 -0.97 17.15 -10.58
C VAL A 163 -1.07 16.88 -9.08
N ASN A 164 -1.29 15.61 -8.71
CA ASN A 164 -1.33 15.21 -7.30
C ASN A 164 0.02 15.44 -6.61
N ALA A 165 1.13 14.98 -7.20
CA ALA A 165 2.47 15.19 -6.66
C ALA A 165 2.81 16.69 -6.51
N LEU A 166 2.49 17.51 -7.54
CA LEU A 166 2.68 18.96 -7.48
C LEU A 166 1.93 19.63 -6.32
N HIS A 167 0.80 19.08 -5.89
CA HIS A 167 0.07 19.59 -4.73
C HIS A 167 0.89 19.48 -3.44
N TYR A 168 1.64 18.39 -3.28
CA TYR A 168 2.49 18.15 -2.12
C TYR A 168 3.92 18.72 -2.28
N GLU A 169 4.38 18.96 -3.53
CA GLU A 169 5.65 19.61 -3.83
C GLU A 169 5.59 21.16 -3.64
N GLN A 170 4.41 21.77 -3.70
CA GLN A 170 4.23 23.23 -3.62
C GLN A 170 4.17 23.70 -2.19
N GLY A 171 5.25 24.31 -1.71
CA GLY A 171 5.50 25.06 -0.48
C GLY A 171 4.34 25.27 0.50
N GLY A 172 3.89 24.22 1.16
CA GLY A 172 2.85 24.23 2.17
C GLY A 172 3.04 23.05 3.12
N LEU A 173 2.50 23.14 4.32
CA LEU A 173 2.44 22.02 5.26
C LEU A 173 1.08 21.34 5.14
N ASN A 174 1.08 20.06 4.79
CA ASN A 174 -0.10 19.21 4.80
C ASN A 174 -0.07 18.35 6.06
N VAL A 175 -1.01 18.55 6.96
CA VAL A 175 -1.21 17.71 8.15
C VAL A 175 -2.34 16.73 7.85
N VAL A 176 -2.03 15.44 7.84
CA VAL A 176 -2.96 14.39 7.45
C VAL A 176 -3.11 13.36 8.55
N ALA A 177 -4.22 13.41 9.27
CA ALA A 177 -4.61 12.33 10.17
C ALA A 177 -5.13 11.14 9.34
N LEU A 178 -4.48 10.00 9.47
CA LEU A 178 -4.86 8.78 8.76
C LEU A 178 -5.99 8.06 9.50
N ASP A 179 -6.92 7.48 8.75
CA ASP A 179 -8.01 6.69 9.34
C ASP A 179 -7.50 5.28 9.74
N VAL A 180 -6.90 5.24 10.92
CA VAL A 180 -6.39 3.99 11.52
C VAL A 180 -7.32 3.43 12.60
N GLY A 181 -8.51 4.02 12.78
CA GLY A 181 -9.47 3.61 13.79
C GLY A 181 -9.03 4.02 15.20
N GLN A 182 -8.96 3.09 16.15
CA GLN A 182 -8.48 3.35 17.50
C GLN A 182 -6.94 3.25 17.51
N GLY A 183 -6.28 4.39 17.41
CA GLY A 183 -4.82 4.54 17.35
C GLY A 183 -4.44 5.88 16.75
N GLU A 184 -3.16 6.14 16.59
CA GLU A 184 -2.64 7.38 16.03
C GLU A 184 -1.72 7.12 14.84
N SER A 185 -1.87 7.96 13.81
CA SER A 185 -0.97 8.01 12.65
C SER A 185 -1.20 9.34 11.92
N VAL A 186 -0.25 10.28 12.04
CA VAL A 186 -0.35 11.62 11.48
C VAL A 186 0.84 11.90 10.56
N LEU A 187 0.55 12.14 9.27
CA LEU A 187 1.57 12.55 8.30
C LEU A 187 1.68 14.07 8.25
N LEU A 188 2.91 14.55 8.30
CA LEU A 188 3.31 15.94 8.09
C LEU A 188 4.07 16.00 6.77
N ILE A 189 3.47 16.56 5.71
CA ILE A 189 4.08 16.58 4.37
C ILE A 189 4.32 18.04 3.93
N SER A 190 5.57 18.34 3.59
CA SER A 190 6.00 19.63 3.09
C SER A 190 7.04 19.46 1.99
N GLU A 191 6.82 20.09 0.83
CA GLU A 191 7.72 20.06 -0.35
C GLU A 191 8.13 18.65 -0.81
N GLY A 192 7.24 17.66 -0.66
CA GLY A 192 7.50 16.27 -1.03
C GLY A 192 8.28 15.46 0.02
N HIS A 193 8.67 16.08 1.14
CA HIS A 193 9.23 15.45 2.32
C HIS A 193 8.16 15.16 3.34
N ALA A 194 8.27 14.05 4.05
CA ALA A 194 7.29 13.63 5.03
C ALA A 194 7.92 13.21 6.36
N ALA A 195 7.25 13.56 7.43
CA ALA A 195 7.45 12.96 8.74
C ALA A 195 6.14 12.27 9.16
N LEU A 196 6.24 11.11 9.81
CA LEU A 196 5.10 10.38 10.37
C LEU A 196 5.19 10.41 11.88
N VAL A 197 4.13 10.87 12.52
CA VAL A 197 3.97 10.79 13.99
C VAL A 197 3.05 9.64 14.28
N ASP A 198 3.56 8.66 15.00
CA ASP A 198 2.95 7.38 15.32
C ASP A 198 2.50 6.54 14.10
N CYS A 199 2.36 5.26 14.32
CA CYS A 199 1.95 4.32 13.28
C CYS A 199 1.30 3.10 13.92
N GLY A 200 0.10 3.24 14.47
CA GLY A 200 -0.53 2.15 15.18
C GLY A 200 -2.05 2.11 15.13
N SER A 201 -2.62 0.97 15.47
CA SER A 201 -4.06 0.74 15.58
C SER A 201 -4.36 -0.42 16.52
N LYS A 202 -5.28 -0.25 17.47
CA LYS A 202 -5.86 -1.37 18.26
C LYS A 202 -6.80 -2.25 17.44
N ASN A 203 -7.21 -1.81 16.25
CA ASN A 203 -8.08 -2.59 15.40
C ASN A 203 -7.25 -3.61 14.60
N SER A 204 -7.35 -4.88 14.94
CA SER A 204 -6.62 -5.97 14.29
C SER A 204 -6.90 -6.16 12.79
N TYR A 205 -7.94 -5.52 12.25
CA TYR A 205 -8.26 -5.52 10.82
C TYR A 205 -7.66 -4.34 10.06
N ILE A 206 -7.01 -3.40 10.76
CA ILE A 206 -6.42 -2.19 10.19
C ILE A 206 -4.89 -2.29 10.32
N ASP A 207 -4.20 -2.19 9.19
CA ASP A 207 -2.74 -2.10 9.12
C ASP A 207 -2.36 -0.62 8.91
N ALA A 208 -2.03 0.09 10.00
CA ALA A 208 -1.68 1.50 9.98
C ALA A 208 -0.45 1.77 9.10
N GLY A 209 0.55 0.86 9.12
CA GLY A 209 1.75 0.98 8.30
C GLY A 209 1.46 0.86 6.80
N ALA A 210 0.56 -0.04 6.42
CA ALA A 210 0.13 -0.14 5.02
C ALA A 210 -0.63 1.11 4.57
N ILE A 211 -1.52 1.65 5.40
CA ILE A 211 -2.27 2.89 5.11
C ILE A 211 -1.32 4.07 4.91
N ALA A 212 -0.34 4.24 5.82
CA ALA A 212 0.66 5.30 5.73
C ALA A 212 1.52 5.17 4.46
N ALA A 213 2.02 3.97 4.17
CA ALA A 213 2.82 3.69 2.97
C ALA A 213 2.03 3.96 1.68
N ASP A 214 0.77 3.54 1.60
CA ASP A 214 -0.09 3.76 0.45
C ASP A 214 -0.40 5.25 0.26
N TYR A 215 -0.60 6.01 1.35
CA TYR A 215 -0.80 7.45 1.29
C TYR A 215 0.47 8.15 0.76
N LEU A 216 1.64 7.86 1.32
CA LEU A 216 2.93 8.43 0.89
C LEU A 216 3.17 8.19 -0.60
N ARG A 217 2.96 6.95 -1.07
CA ARG A 217 3.09 6.61 -2.50
C ARG A 217 2.10 7.39 -3.38
N SER A 218 0.87 7.60 -2.92
CA SER A 218 -0.12 8.37 -3.66
C SER A 218 0.20 9.87 -3.69
N ALA A 219 0.77 10.40 -2.61
CA ALA A 219 1.25 11.78 -2.51
C ALA A 219 2.54 12.02 -3.32
N GLY A 220 3.32 10.97 -3.58
CA GLY A 220 4.65 11.06 -4.18
C GLY A 220 5.67 11.66 -3.21
N ALA A 221 5.45 11.51 -1.91
CA ALA A 221 6.32 12.02 -0.85
C ALA A 221 7.28 10.94 -0.36
N THR A 222 8.49 11.35 0.02
CA THR A 222 9.49 10.52 0.71
C THR A 222 9.30 10.62 2.22
N LEU A 223 9.41 9.51 2.94
CA LEU A 223 9.34 9.50 4.39
C LEU A 223 10.75 9.61 4.98
N ASP A 224 11.12 10.80 5.45
CA ASP A 224 12.45 11.04 5.98
C ASP A 224 12.55 10.62 7.45
N SER A 225 11.45 10.79 8.21
CA SER A 225 11.46 10.50 9.64
C SER A 225 10.15 9.92 10.15
N VAL A 226 10.28 9.11 11.20
CA VAL A 226 9.16 8.66 12.03
C VAL A 226 9.41 9.16 13.45
N VAL A 227 8.41 9.72 14.11
CA VAL A 227 8.44 10.07 15.54
C VAL A 227 7.46 9.17 16.24
N LEU A 228 7.92 8.33 17.13
CA LEU A 228 7.06 7.52 17.99
C LEU A 228 6.88 8.26 19.32
N THR A 229 5.64 8.70 19.58
CA THR A 229 5.36 9.44 20.82
C THR A 229 5.60 8.57 22.03
N HIS A 230 5.12 7.33 22.01
CA HIS A 230 5.36 6.32 23.05
C HIS A 230 5.18 4.90 22.49
N TYR A 231 5.50 3.86 23.29
CA TYR A 231 5.64 2.48 22.80
C TYR A 231 4.37 1.64 22.87
N HIS A 232 3.18 2.21 23.10
CA HIS A 232 1.93 1.44 23.12
C HIS A 232 1.60 0.86 21.74
N GLU A 233 0.90 -0.27 21.73
CA GLU A 233 0.54 -1.01 20.52
C GLU A 233 -0.22 -0.14 19.49
N ASP A 234 -1.12 0.71 19.95
CA ASP A 234 -1.93 1.60 19.10
C ASP A 234 -1.16 2.79 18.51
N HIS A 235 0.12 2.92 18.83
CA HIS A 235 1.06 3.90 18.26
C HIS A 235 2.20 3.26 17.49
N ALA A 236 2.56 1.99 17.74
CA ALA A 236 3.77 1.36 17.22
C ALA A 236 3.54 0.14 16.31
N ASN A 237 2.41 -0.58 16.41
CA ASN A 237 2.24 -1.90 15.78
C ASN A 237 2.25 -1.89 14.24
N GLY A 238 2.08 -0.73 13.60
CA GLY A 238 2.18 -0.56 12.16
C GLY A 238 3.60 -0.40 11.63
N LEU A 239 4.61 -0.16 12.50
CA LEU A 239 5.98 0.12 12.08
C LEU A 239 6.59 -0.99 11.23
N ALA A 240 6.36 -2.27 11.58
CA ALA A 240 6.87 -3.39 10.81
C ALA A 240 6.36 -3.40 9.36
N ALA A 241 5.08 -3.09 9.17
CA ALA A 241 4.46 -3.02 7.86
C ALA A 241 4.89 -1.77 7.08
N LEU A 242 5.13 -0.66 7.77
CA LEU A 242 5.65 0.59 7.19
C LEU A 242 7.07 0.39 6.66
N PHE A 243 8.01 -0.04 7.51
CA PHE A 243 9.42 -0.24 7.15
C PHE A 243 9.63 -1.29 6.06
N ALA A 244 8.73 -2.28 5.96
CA ALA A 244 8.76 -3.24 4.86
C ALA A 244 8.34 -2.65 3.49
N ARG A 245 7.75 -1.45 3.47
CA ARG A 245 7.15 -0.85 2.26
C ARG A 245 7.73 0.49 1.85
N VAL A 246 8.35 1.21 2.80
CA VAL A 246 8.88 2.56 2.60
C VAL A 246 10.22 2.66 3.29
N ASP A 247 11.21 3.25 2.61
CA ASP A 247 12.49 3.58 3.22
C ASP A 247 12.29 4.75 4.21
N VAL A 248 12.94 4.66 5.37
CA VAL A 248 12.91 5.67 6.43
C VAL A 248 14.34 5.93 6.88
N ASP A 249 14.74 7.19 6.95
CA ASP A 249 16.10 7.53 7.37
C ASP A 249 16.27 7.43 8.88
N THR A 250 15.35 7.99 9.65
CA THR A 250 15.51 8.09 11.12
C THR A 250 14.17 7.88 11.84
N ILE A 251 14.22 7.14 12.94
CA ILE A 251 13.13 7.08 13.92
C ILE A 251 13.55 7.81 15.21
N TYR A 252 12.69 8.72 15.68
CA TYR A 252 12.84 9.46 16.92
C TYR A 252 12.04 8.79 18.04
N LEU A 253 12.69 8.46 19.13
CA LEU A 253 12.14 7.70 20.25
C LEU A 253 12.32 8.45 21.58
N ALA A 254 11.41 8.25 22.52
CA ALA A 254 11.60 8.68 23.88
C ALA A 254 12.65 7.79 24.59
N ASP A 255 13.61 8.39 25.29
CA ASP A 255 14.58 7.65 26.11
C ASP A 255 13.98 7.34 27.48
N ILE A 256 13.06 6.41 27.51
CA ILE A 256 12.37 5.97 28.73
C ILE A 256 12.38 4.44 28.81
N ASP A 257 12.41 3.93 30.04
CA ASP A 257 12.09 2.52 30.31
C ASP A 257 10.57 2.37 30.12
N ALA A 258 10.17 1.77 29.01
CA ALA A 258 8.77 1.57 28.68
C ALA A 258 8.15 0.55 29.65
N GLY A 259 7.49 1.02 30.68
CA GLY A 259 6.80 0.16 31.65
C GLY A 259 5.59 -0.58 31.04
N GLU A 260 5.05 -0.09 29.92
CA GLU A 260 4.01 -0.71 29.09
C GLU A 260 4.33 -0.41 27.63
N GLY A 261 4.59 -1.44 26.84
CA GLY A 261 4.99 -1.34 25.44
C GLY A 261 6.34 -2.02 25.20
N ASP A 262 6.64 -2.28 23.93
CA ASP A 262 7.80 -3.09 23.54
C ASP A 262 8.87 -2.23 22.85
N ARG A 263 9.64 -1.49 23.65
CA ARG A 263 10.80 -0.72 23.17
C ARG A 263 11.77 -1.62 22.41
N ASP A 264 12.06 -2.81 22.96
CA ASP A 264 13.01 -3.75 22.37
C ASP A 264 12.53 -4.22 20.98
N GLU A 265 11.21 -4.38 20.78
CA GLU A 265 10.64 -4.72 19.49
C GLU A 265 10.82 -3.59 18.47
N VAL A 266 10.56 -2.36 18.85
CA VAL A 266 10.75 -1.18 17.97
C VAL A 266 12.23 -1.02 17.60
N GLU A 267 13.14 -1.15 18.53
CA GLU A 267 14.58 -1.10 18.28
C GLU A 267 15.05 -2.21 17.35
N ALA A 268 14.59 -3.45 17.57
CA ALA A 268 14.91 -4.59 16.73
C ALA A 268 14.35 -4.43 15.30
N LEU A 269 13.18 -3.81 15.15
CA LEU A 269 12.62 -3.47 13.84
C LEU A 269 13.47 -2.41 13.13
N ALA A 270 13.86 -1.34 13.80
CA ALA A 270 14.71 -0.29 13.24
C ALA A 270 16.06 -0.88 12.78
N GLU A 271 16.71 -1.70 13.61
CA GLU A 271 17.95 -2.38 13.24
C GLU A 271 17.77 -3.30 12.02
N ARG A 272 16.69 -4.09 11.99
CA ARG A 272 16.39 -5.02 10.90
C ARG A 272 16.23 -4.33 9.55
N TYR A 273 15.63 -3.14 9.53
CA TYR A 273 15.38 -2.38 8.32
C TYR A 273 16.43 -1.28 8.04
N GLY A 274 17.43 -1.15 8.92
CA GLY A 274 18.52 -0.18 8.76
C GLY A 274 18.10 1.27 9.01
N VAL A 275 17.06 1.48 9.82
CA VAL A 275 16.56 2.80 10.23
C VAL A 275 17.41 3.30 11.37
N ASN A 276 17.91 4.55 11.30
CA ASN A 276 18.68 5.15 12.37
C ASN A 276 17.77 5.48 13.56
N ILE A 277 18.22 5.15 14.77
CA ILE A 277 17.50 5.49 16.02
C ILE A 277 18.09 6.76 16.61
N HIS A 278 17.25 7.73 16.92
CA HIS A 278 17.60 8.94 17.67
C HIS A 278 16.74 9.05 18.94
N TYR A 279 17.38 9.00 20.11
CA TYR A 279 16.69 9.21 21.37
C TYR A 279 16.60 10.71 21.70
N VAL A 280 15.38 11.19 21.91
CA VAL A 280 15.11 12.59 22.19
C VAL A 280 15.24 12.85 23.69
N THR A 281 16.39 13.37 24.09
CA THR A 281 16.70 13.75 25.48
C THR A 281 16.64 15.26 25.73
N GLU A 282 16.67 16.05 24.65
CA GLU A 282 16.52 17.50 24.64
C GLU A 282 15.68 17.91 23.44
N VAL A 283 15.21 19.15 23.39
CA VAL A 283 14.43 19.66 22.26
C VAL A 283 15.23 19.50 20.99
N THR A 284 14.70 18.73 20.05
CA THR A 284 15.36 18.39 18.79
C THR A 284 14.58 18.98 17.61
N ASP A 285 15.20 19.90 16.89
CA ASP A 285 14.62 20.50 15.70
C ASP A 285 15.01 19.68 14.46
N VAL A 286 14.01 19.34 13.65
CA VAL A 286 14.14 18.53 12.42
C VAL A 286 13.51 19.29 11.27
N GLU A 287 14.27 19.48 10.19
CA GLU A 287 13.73 20.03 8.94
C GLU A 287 12.85 18.99 8.25
N ASN A 288 11.65 19.40 7.81
CA ASN A 288 10.72 18.59 7.04
C ASN A 288 10.22 19.42 5.84
N GLY A 289 11.01 19.38 4.76
CA GLY A 289 10.83 20.29 3.61
C GLY A 289 10.98 21.74 4.03
N ALA A 290 9.93 22.56 3.77
CA ALA A 290 9.93 23.97 4.19
C ALA A 290 9.45 24.16 5.66
N SER A 291 8.96 23.11 6.31
CA SER A 291 8.51 23.17 7.72
C SER A 291 9.62 22.72 8.68
N THR A 292 9.52 23.19 9.93
CA THR A 292 10.40 22.75 11.02
C THR A 292 9.55 21.99 12.03
N MET A 293 10.05 20.83 12.45
CA MET A 293 9.43 20.00 13.46
C MET A 293 10.32 20.02 14.71
N SER A 294 9.82 20.60 15.79
CA SER A 294 10.48 20.59 17.11
C SER A 294 9.91 19.43 17.92
N ILE A 295 10.76 18.48 18.27
CA ILE A 295 10.41 17.30 19.06
C ILE A 295 10.85 17.55 20.49
N TYR A 296 9.91 17.56 21.42
CA TYR A 296 10.14 17.78 22.83
C TYR A 296 10.29 16.44 23.54
N PRO A 297 11.31 16.30 24.42
CA PRO A 297 11.45 15.13 25.27
C PRO A 297 10.27 15.04 26.25
N PRO A 298 10.08 13.88 26.91
CA PRO A 298 9.04 13.71 27.92
C PRO A 298 9.04 14.83 28.96
N LEU A 299 7.89 15.47 29.18
CA LEU A 299 7.70 16.55 30.14
C LEU A 299 7.05 16.07 31.43
N GLY A 300 6.42 14.92 31.43
CA GLY A 300 5.77 14.29 32.57
C GLY A 300 6.68 13.41 33.38
N ASP A 301 6.19 12.95 34.55
CA ASP A 301 6.92 12.11 35.50
C ASP A 301 6.19 10.79 35.85
N LYS A 302 5.02 10.54 35.28
CA LYS A 302 4.12 9.42 35.62
C LYS A 302 3.44 8.78 34.43
N GLY A 303 3.66 7.47 34.26
CA GLY A 303 2.98 6.67 33.26
C GLY A 303 3.52 6.81 31.84
N ALA A 304 3.27 5.82 31.01
CA ALA A 304 3.80 5.78 29.66
C ALA A 304 3.27 6.91 28.76
N ASN A 305 2.02 7.34 28.96
CA ASN A 305 1.42 8.42 28.18
C ASN A 305 2.06 9.77 28.49
N GLU A 306 2.31 10.09 29.79
CA GLU A 306 2.95 11.35 30.20
C GLU A 306 4.46 11.39 29.87
N LEU A 307 5.06 10.24 29.63
CA LEU A 307 6.47 10.10 29.21
C LEU A 307 6.63 10.07 27.70
N GLY A 308 5.61 10.47 26.95
CA GLY A 308 5.61 10.57 25.50
C GLY A 308 6.36 11.79 24.96
N LEU A 309 6.73 11.72 23.68
CA LEU A 309 7.25 12.85 22.92
C LEU A 309 6.09 13.77 22.51
N THR A 310 6.34 15.07 22.50
CA THR A 310 5.41 16.06 21.95
C THR A 310 6.05 16.72 20.74
N ILE A 311 5.28 16.93 19.67
CA ILE A 311 5.78 17.45 18.42
C ILE A 311 5.07 18.76 18.10
N LEU A 312 5.85 19.83 17.89
CA LEU A 312 5.38 21.10 17.34
C LEU A 312 5.92 21.22 15.92
N CYS A 313 5.05 21.22 14.93
CA CYS A 313 5.45 21.45 13.54
C CYS A 313 4.97 22.83 13.08
N SER A 314 5.90 23.63 12.55
CA SER A 314 5.69 25.03 12.20
C SER A 314 6.05 25.33 10.76
N LEU A 315 5.21 26.13 10.07
CA LEU A 315 5.50 26.72 8.77
C LEU A 315 4.93 28.14 8.69
N GLY A 316 5.82 29.14 8.70
CA GLY A 316 5.44 30.56 8.75
C GLY A 316 4.65 30.86 10.02
N ASP A 317 3.40 31.33 9.87
CA ASP A 317 2.50 31.66 11.00
C ASP A 317 1.58 30.47 11.39
N PHE A 318 1.76 29.30 10.77
CA PHE A 318 0.96 28.11 11.07
C PHE A 318 1.74 27.15 11.95
N ASP A 319 1.14 26.79 13.09
CA ASP A 319 1.67 25.79 14.02
C ASP A 319 0.66 24.65 14.21
N THR A 320 1.17 23.43 14.29
CA THR A 320 0.40 22.25 14.69
C THR A 320 1.12 21.52 15.81
N LEU A 321 0.39 21.17 16.85
CA LEU A 321 0.89 20.46 18.02
C LEU A 321 0.29 19.05 18.04
N ILE A 322 1.15 18.04 18.20
CA ILE A 322 0.77 16.64 18.35
C ILE A 322 1.35 16.15 19.67
N THR A 323 0.48 15.70 20.57
CA THR A 323 0.84 15.36 21.96
C THR A 323 0.81 13.86 22.25
N GLY A 324 0.44 13.04 21.25
CA GLY A 324 0.11 11.64 21.51
C GLY A 324 -1.04 11.53 22.53
N ASP A 325 -0.93 10.58 23.44
CA ASP A 325 -1.92 10.31 24.50
C ASP A 325 -1.67 11.12 25.79
N MET A 326 -0.90 12.22 25.70
CA MET A 326 -0.63 13.07 26.87
C MET A 326 -1.89 13.82 27.30
N ASP A 327 -2.30 13.70 28.56
CA ASP A 327 -3.47 14.37 29.18
C ASP A 327 -3.18 15.83 29.57
#